data_bbebfb763d2755cff03ce77e2a005e2e
#
_entry.id   bbebfb763d2755cff03ce77e2a005e2e
#
_cell.length_a   1.000
_cell.length_b   1.000
_cell.length_c   1.000
_cell.angle_alpha   90.00
_cell.angle_beta   90.00
_cell.angle_gamma   90.00
#
_symmetry.space_group_name_H-M   'P 1'
#
loop_
_entity.id
_entity.type
_entity.pdbx_description
1 polymer ?
#
loop_
_entity_poly.entity_id
_entity_poly.type
_entity_poly.pdbx_seq_one_letter_code
_entity_poly.pdbx_strand_id
1 'polypeptide(L)'
;MLKWLDENLEEFLMVALLIAMTVIMGIQVFARYALGASLSWSEELTRYLFIWSGFISVSYCTKKCISIKIEQFVAMFPRRGKALFKVVNHTIELALFLYLIPYAVLYLKSAFESGQVSPACQIPMYYIQAAPLFSFVLVAFRIIQRWIIEFKIVIRKEEEKEEK
;
A
#
# COMPACT_ATOMS: atom_id res chain seq x y z
N MET A 1 -11.06 -13.89 14.33
CA MET A 1 -11.38 -13.49 12.94
C MET A 1 -10.90 -12.08 12.62
N LEU A 2 -11.27 -11.05 13.38
CA LEU A 2 -10.84 -9.66 13.11
C LEU A 2 -9.31 -9.46 13.11
N LYS A 3 -8.57 -10.08 14.06
CA LYS A 3 -7.10 -10.01 14.07
C LYS A 3 -6.46 -10.69 12.86
N TRP A 4 -6.99 -11.82 12.43
CA TRP A 4 -6.49 -12.52 11.25
C TRP A 4 -6.74 -11.72 9.95
N LEU A 5 -7.92 -11.07 9.85
CA LEU A 5 -8.22 -10.15 8.75
C LEU A 5 -7.30 -8.94 8.76
N ASP A 6 -7.05 -8.35 9.93
CA ASP A 6 -6.13 -7.22 10.06
C ASP A 6 -4.68 -7.60 9.71
N GLU A 7 -4.28 -8.84 9.98
CA GLU A 7 -2.93 -9.33 9.69
C GLU A 7 -2.71 -9.75 8.24
N ASN A 8 -3.73 -10.24 7.52
CA ASN A 8 -3.55 -10.86 6.21
C ASN A 8 -4.36 -10.19 5.08
N LEU A 9 -5.12 -9.11 5.37
CA LEU A 9 -6.01 -8.49 4.40
C LEU A 9 -5.27 -7.98 3.16
N GLU A 10 -4.16 -7.26 3.35
CA GLU A 10 -3.36 -6.73 2.25
C GLU A 10 -2.75 -7.86 1.41
N GLU A 11 -2.25 -8.91 2.07
CA GLU A 11 -1.67 -10.08 1.39
C GLU A 11 -2.71 -10.83 0.57
N PHE A 12 -3.88 -11.08 1.16
CA PHE A 12 -4.99 -11.72 0.47
C PHE A 12 -5.46 -10.92 -0.75
N LEU A 13 -5.59 -9.59 -0.61
CA LEU A 13 -5.98 -8.71 -1.71
C LEU A 13 -4.95 -8.74 -2.85
N MET A 14 -3.65 -8.66 -2.53
CA MET A 14 -2.60 -8.72 -3.55
C MET A 14 -2.59 -10.05 -4.29
N VAL A 15 -2.74 -11.18 -3.57
CA VAL A 15 -2.81 -12.51 -4.18
C VAL A 15 -4.06 -12.63 -5.07
N ALA A 16 -5.21 -12.17 -4.60
CA ALA A 16 -6.44 -12.18 -5.38
C ALA A 16 -6.32 -11.35 -6.67
N LEU A 17 -5.74 -10.14 -6.59
CA LEU A 17 -5.47 -9.29 -7.75
C LEU A 17 -4.49 -9.95 -8.71
N LEU A 18 -3.43 -10.59 -8.20
CA LEU A 18 -2.46 -11.31 -9.04
C LEU A 18 -3.11 -12.47 -9.79
N ILE A 19 -3.93 -13.27 -9.11
CA ILE A 19 -4.67 -14.36 -9.74
C ILE A 19 -5.60 -13.81 -10.82
N ALA A 20 -6.36 -12.75 -10.52
CA ALA A 20 -7.25 -12.13 -11.48
C ALA A 20 -6.51 -11.63 -12.73
N MET A 21 -5.37 -10.94 -12.55
CA MET A 21 -4.53 -10.48 -13.67
C MET A 21 -4.03 -11.66 -14.50
N THR A 22 -3.56 -12.72 -13.86
CA THR A 22 -3.03 -13.91 -14.55
C THR A 22 -4.12 -14.61 -15.37
N VAL A 23 -5.31 -14.76 -14.80
CA VAL A 23 -6.46 -15.37 -15.51
C VAL A 23 -6.89 -14.52 -16.71
N ILE A 24 -7.03 -13.20 -16.53
CA ILE A 24 -7.44 -12.29 -17.62
C ILE A 24 -6.41 -12.32 -18.75
N MET A 25 -5.12 -12.25 -18.43
CA MET A 25 -4.06 -12.31 -19.43
C MET A 25 -3.98 -13.68 -20.09
N GLY A 26 -4.21 -14.79 -19.36
CA GLY A 26 -4.30 -16.13 -19.92
C GLY A 26 -5.45 -16.25 -20.95
N ILE A 27 -6.62 -15.71 -20.60
CA ILE A 27 -7.77 -15.67 -21.53
C ILE A 27 -7.44 -14.85 -22.79
N GLN A 28 -6.77 -13.71 -22.63
CA GLN A 28 -6.38 -12.88 -23.75
C GLN A 28 -5.40 -13.58 -24.68
N VAL A 29 -4.36 -14.24 -24.13
CA VAL A 29 -3.39 -15.00 -24.91
C VAL A 29 -4.11 -16.11 -25.69
N PHE A 30 -4.98 -16.86 -25.02
CA PHE A 30 -5.77 -17.91 -25.67
C PHE A 30 -6.66 -17.35 -26.81
N ALA A 31 -7.41 -16.28 -26.55
CA ALA A 31 -8.27 -15.64 -27.53
C ALA A 31 -7.48 -15.14 -28.75
N ARG A 32 -6.31 -14.57 -28.54
CA ARG A 32 -5.45 -14.04 -29.60
C ARG A 32 -4.87 -15.15 -30.50
N TYR A 33 -4.38 -16.25 -29.89
CA TYR A 33 -3.69 -17.30 -30.66
C TYR A 33 -4.61 -18.41 -31.16
N ALA A 34 -5.69 -18.75 -30.40
CA ALA A 34 -6.61 -19.79 -30.79
C ALA A 34 -7.80 -19.28 -31.62
N LEU A 35 -8.30 -18.07 -31.34
CA LEU A 35 -9.48 -17.51 -31.96
C LEU A 35 -9.17 -16.35 -32.92
N GLY A 36 -7.93 -15.89 -33.01
CA GLY A 36 -7.52 -14.74 -33.82
C GLY A 36 -8.15 -13.40 -33.39
N ALA A 37 -8.75 -13.36 -32.17
CA ALA A 37 -9.44 -12.20 -31.64
C ALA A 37 -8.61 -11.51 -30.55
N SER A 38 -8.37 -10.20 -30.69
CA SER A 38 -7.69 -9.42 -29.65
C SER A 38 -8.72 -8.75 -28.75
N LEU A 39 -8.60 -8.99 -27.44
CA LEU A 39 -9.50 -8.42 -26.43
C LEU A 39 -8.87 -7.13 -25.85
N SER A 40 -9.17 -5.97 -26.42
CA SER A 40 -8.60 -4.68 -25.99
C SER A 40 -8.92 -4.34 -24.52
N TRP A 41 -10.08 -4.76 -24.03
CA TRP A 41 -10.50 -4.52 -22.66
C TRP A 41 -9.65 -5.27 -21.62
N SER A 42 -9.10 -6.43 -21.98
CA SER A 42 -8.32 -7.25 -21.04
C SER A 42 -6.97 -6.64 -20.68
N GLU A 43 -6.30 -5.98 -21.63
CA GLU A 43 -5.06 -5.25 -21.38
C GLU A 43 -5.31 -4.05 -20.45
N GLU A 44 -6.39 -3.34 -20.67
CA GLU A 44 -6.76 -2.18 -19.88
C GLU A 44 -7.16 -2.58 -18.45
N LEU A 45 -8.00 -3.61 -18.30
CA LEU A 45 -8.41 -4.11 -17.01
C LEU A 45 -7.23 -4.64 -16.19
N THR A 46 -6.30 -5.38 -16.83
CA THR A 46 -5.08 -5.85 -16.18
C THR A 46 -4.22 -4.69 -15.67
N ARG A 47 -4.09 -3.62 -16.45
CA ARG A 47 -3.38 -2.40 -16.02
C ARG A 47 -4.02 -1.77 -14.79
N TYR A 48 -5.33 -1.73 -14.70
CA TYR A 48 -6.06 -1.19 -13.55
C TYR A 48 -5.85 -2.04 -12.29
N LEU A 49 -5.97 -3.35 -12.42
CA LEU A 49 -5.68 -4.28 -11.33
C LEU A 49 -4.21 -4.18 -10.85
N PHE A 50 -3.28 -3.98 -11.80
CA PHE A 50 -1.87 -3.77 -11.46
C PHE A 50 -1.64 -2.48 -10.67
N ILE A 51 -2.30 -1.38 -11.04
CA ILE A 51 -2.24 -0.11 -10.30
C ILE A 51 -2.73 -0.33 -8.87
N TRP A 52 -3.90 -0.94 -8.67
CA TRP A 52 -4.41 -1.26 -7.35
C TRP A 52 -3.47 -2.15 -6.54
N SER A 53 -2.94 -3.21 -7.15
CA SER A 53 -1.95 -4.09 -6.51
C SER A 53 -0.70 -3.33 -6.07
N GLY A 54 -0.17 -2.45 -6.93
CA GLY A 54 0.99 -1.62 -6.62
C GLY A 54 0.75 -0.71 -5.41
N PHE A 55 -0.39 -0.02 -5.35
CA PHE A 55 -0.71 0.86 -4.24
C PHE A 55 -1.01 0.10 -2.93
N ILE A 56 -1.69 -1.05 -2.98
CA ILE A 56 -1.90 -1.90 -1.80
C ILE A 56 -0.57 -2.45 -1.27
N SER A 57 0.38 -2.77 -2.15
CA SER A 57 1.69 -3.28 -1.76
C SER A 57 2.49 -2.28 -0.91
N VAL A 58 2.30 -0.97 -1.09
CA VAL A 58 2.94 0.05 -0.25
C VAL A 58 2.51 -0.09 1.21
N SER A 59 1.21 -0.29 1.46
CA SER A 59 0.68 -0.54 2.82
C SER A 59 1.23 -1.84 3.41
N TYR A 60 1.30 -2.89 2.60
CA TYR A 60 1.89 -4.17 3.03
C TYR A 60 3.37 -4.06 3.39
N CYS A 61 4.18 -3.36 2.57
CA CYS A 61 5.59 -3.11 2.85
C CYS A 61 5.78 -2.34 4.15
N THR A 62 4.98 -1.29 4.38
CA THR A 62 5.00 -0.51 5.63
C THR A 62 4.66 -1.40 6.83
N LYS A 63 3.66 -2.26 6.70
CA LYS A 63 3.23 -3.18 7.76
C LYS A 63 4.30 -4.23 8.11
N LYS A 64 4.97 -4.81 7.12
CA LYS A 64 6.00 -5.85 7.33
C LYS A 64 7.38 -5.27 7.67
N CYS A 65 7.55 -3.93 7.69
CA CYS A 65 8.85 -3.25 7.86
C CYS A 65 9.92 -3.77 6.89
N ILE A 66 9.57 -3.97 5.62
CA ILE A 66 10.51 -4.49 4.60
C ILE A 66 11.54 -3.41 4.18
N SER A 67 11.78 -2.42 4.99
CA SER A 67 12.86 -1.43 4.78
C SER A 67 14.22 -2.02 5.12
N ILE A 68 14.64 -3.04 4.38
CA ILE A 68 15.87 -3.82 4.59
C ILE A 68 17.12 -2.92 4.75
N LYS A 69 17.18 -1.81 4.01
CA LYS A 69 18.32 -0.89 4.06
C LYS A 69 18.41 -0.11 5.37
N ILE A 70 17.29 0.28 5.95
CA ILE A 70 17.23 1.02 7.20
C ILE A 70 17.55 0.08 8.37
N GLU A 71 17.07 -1.16 8.35
CA GLU A 71 17.34 -2.12 9.42
C GLU A 71 18.83 -2.50 9.51
N GLN A 72 19.51 -2.66 8.39
CA GLN A 72 20.95 -2.91 8.36
C GLN A 72 21.76 -1.71 8.88
N PHE A 73 21.38 -0.49 8.50
CA PHE A 73 22.05 0.72 8.98
C PHE A 73 21.81 0.93 10.47
N VAL A 74 20.58 0.72 10.92
CA VAL A 74 20.18 0.82 12.33
C VAL A 74 20.81 -0.31 13.16
N ALA A 75 21.13 -1.46 12.58
CA ALA A 75 21.82 -2.55 13.27
C ALA A 75 23.22 -2.18 13.78
N MET A 76 23.87 -1.17 13.18
CA MET A 76 25.19 -0.68 13.61
C MET A 76 25.12 0.21 14.87
N PHE A 77 23.95 0.72 15.25
CA PHE A 77 23.79 1.61 16.40
C PHE A 77 23.50 0.83 17.71
N PRO A 78 23.87 1.36 18.88
CA PRO A 78 23.51 0.79 20.17
C PRO A 78 21.98 0.73 20.35
N ARG A 79 21.50 -0.19 21.20
CA ARG A 79 20.07 -0.49 21.37
C ARG A 79 19.16 0.74 21.57
N ARG A 80 19.67 1.83 22.18
CA ARG A 80 18.95 3.10 22.37
C ARG A 80 18.82 3.88 21.07
N GLY A 81 19.89 3.96 20.28
CA GLY A 81 19.86 4.62 18.97
C GLY A 81 18.90 3.95 17.99
N LYS A 82 18.74 2.63 18.08
CA LYS A 82 17.80 1.87 17.23
C LYS A 82 16.34 2.29 17.43
N ALA A 83 15.89 2.41 18.68
CA ALA A 83 14.51 2.80 18.98
C ALA A 83 14.22 4.24 18.55
N LEU A 84 15.14 5.17 18.86
CA LEU A 84 15.00 6.57 18.46
C LEU A 84 14.97 6.72 16.93
N PHE A 85 15.84 6.01 16.21
CA PHE A 85 15.89 6.05 14.75
C PHE A 85 14.59 5.54 14.11
N LYS A 86 13.99 4.48 14.67
CA LYS A 86 12.71 3.96 14.20
C LYS A 86 11.57 4.95 14.42
N VAL A 87 11.50 5.58 15.59
CA VAL A 87 10.47 6.60 15.88
C VAL A 87 10.61 7.79 14.93
N VAL A 88 11.83 8.29 14.72
CA VAL A 88 12.09 9.40 13.77
C VAL A 88 11.69 9.02 12.36
N ASN A 89 12.09 7.81 11.89
CA ASN A 89 11.72 7.33 10.56
C ASN A 89 10.21 7.25 10.37
N HIS A 90 9.48 6.64 11.32
CA HIS A 90 8.02 6.56 11.25
C HIS A 90 7.34 7.93 11.35
N THR A 91 7.93 8.89 12.08
CA THR A 91 7.42 10.26 12.13
C THR A 91 7.57 10.97 10.78
N ILE A 92 8.72 10.84 10.13
CA ILE A 92 8.96 11.40 8.79
C ILE A 92 8.04 10.75 7.76
N GLU A 93 7.90 9.43 7.80
CA GLU A 93 7.03 8.66 6.91
C GLU A 93 5.55 9.09 7.09
N LEU A 94 5.09 9.22 8.33
CA LEU A 94 3.74 9.68 8.63
C LEU A 94 3.50 11.11 8.13
N ALA A 95 4.44 12.03 8.37
CA ALA A 95 4.34 13.41 7.91
C ALA A 95 4.25 13.47 6.37
N LEU A 96 5.03 12.65 5.66
CA LEU A 96 4.99 12.56 4.21
C LEU A 96 3.62 12.10 3.71
N PHE A 97 3.06 11.02 4.25
CA PHE A 97 1.76 10.51 3.82
C PHE A 97 0.62 11.46 4.17
N LEU A 98 0.65 12.10 5.35
CA LEU A 98 -0.32 13.12 5.72
C LEU A 98 -0.25 14.34 4.78
N TYR A 99 0.94 14.71 4.33
CA TYR A 99 1.11 15.77 3.33
C TYR A 99 0.56 15.35 1.95
N LEU A 100 0.70 14.10 1.55
CA LEU A 100 0.25 13.61 0.25
C LEU A 100 -1.28 13.38 0.16
N ILE A 101 -1.96 13.09 1.28
CA ILE A 101 -3.40 12.84 1.31
C ILE A 101 -4.23 13.98 0.69
N PRO A 102 -4.07 15.26 1.05
CA PRO A 102 -4.86 16.35 0.46
C PRO A 102 -4.65 16.47 -1.06
N TYR A 103 -3.43 16.23 -1.55
CA TYR A 103 -3.17 16.21 -2.99
C TYR A 103 -3.84 15.04 -3.69
N ALA A 104 -3.87 13.87 -3.07
CA ALA A 104 -4.59 12.72 -3.59
C ALA A 104 -6.11 12.96 -3.65
N VAL A 105 -6.66 13.68 -2.66
CA VAL A 105 -8.09 14.11 -2.67
C VAL A 105 -8.36 15.08 -3.81
N LEU A 106 -7.51 16.09 -4.00
CA LEU A 106 -7.63 17.04 -5.11
C LEU A 106 -7.53 16.36 -6.47
N TYR A 107 -6.60 15.42 -6.60
CA TYR A 107 -6.44 14.62 -7.81
C TYR A 107 -7.68 13.79 -8.11
N LEU A 108 -8.24 13.11 -7.12
CA LEU A 108 -9.47 12.33 -7.26
C LEU A 108 -10.68 13.22 -7.61
N LYS A 109 -10.78 14.39 -6.98
CA LYS A 109 -11.83 15.38 -7.27
C LYS A 109 -11.77 15.84 -8.71
N SER A 110 -10.58 16.22 -9.20
CA SER A 110 -10.37 16.60 -10.61
C SER A 110 -10.73 15.48 -11.58
N ALA A 111 -10.40 14.23 -11.22
CA ALA A 111 -10.78 13.06 -12.01
C ALA A 111 -12.29 12.84 -12.10
N PHE A 112 -12.98 13.07 -10.98
CA PHE A 112 -14.44 12.97 -10.92
C PHE A 112 -15.12 14.07 -11.76
N GLU A 113 -14.63 15.31 -11.63
CA GLU A 113 -15.15 16.46 -12.39
C GLU A 113 -14.88 16.35 -13.89
N SER A 114 -13.79 15.70 -14.31
CA SER A 114 -13.44 15.50 -15.71
C SER A 114 -14.39 14.56 -16.45
N GLY A 115 -15.11 13.67 -15.73
CA GLY A 115 -16.03 12.70 -16.30
C GLY A 115 -15.37 11.70 -17.27
N GLN A 116 -14.03 11.56 -17.22
CA GLN A 116 -13.31 10.69 -18.14
C GLN A 116 -13.65 9.21 -17.91
N VAL A 117 -13.90 8.52 -19.02
CA VAL A 117 -14.10 7.07 -19.03
C VAL A 117 -12.97 6.40 -19.82
N SER A 118 -12.72 5.16 -19.47
CA SER A 118 -11.74 4.32 -20.11
C SER A 118 -12.15 3.98 -21.55
N PRO A 119 -11.23 3.99 -22.53
CA PRO A 119 -11.58 3.79 -23.93
C PRO A 119 -12.09 2.40 -24.26
N ALA A 120 -11.56 1.33 -23.61
CA ALA A 120 -11.93 -0.04 -23.92
C ALA A 120 -12.97 -0.61 -22.95
N CYS A 121 -12.79 -0.38 -21.64
CA CYS A 121 -13.69 -0.91 -20.61
C CYS A 121 -14.88 -0.01 -20.30
N GLN A 122 -14.89 1.26 -20.74
CA GLN A 122 -15.91 2.27 -20.39
C GLN A 122 -16.10 2.47 -18.89
N ILE A 123 -15.07 2.16 -18.10
CA ILE A 123 -15.07 2.34 -16.65
C ILE A 123 -14.68 3.79 -16.33
N PRO A 124 -15.39 4.47 -15.43
CA PRO A 124 -14.99 5.81 -14.99
C PRO A 124 -13.60 5.83 -14.40
N MET A 125 -12.73 6.72 -14.90
CA MET A 125 -11.31 6.77 -14.53
C MET A 125 -11.07 7.09 -13.04
N TYR A 126 -12.02 7.74 -12.36
CA TYR A 126 -11.89 8.05 -10.95
C TYR A 126 -11.76 6.80 -10.05
N TYR A 127 -12.26 5.62 -10.47
CA TYR A 127 -12.06 4.36 -9.72
C TYR A 127 -10.59 3.95 -9.68
N ILE A 128 -9.87 4.17 -10.78
CA ILE A 128 -8.44 3.86 -10.87
C ILE A 128 -7.62 4.91 -10.10
N GLN A 129 -8.04 6.16 -10.23
CA GLN A 129 -7.38 7.31 -9.58
C GLN A 129 -7.68 7.39 -8.07
N ALA A 130 -8.61 6.59 -7.56
CA ALA A 130 -8.85 6.43 -6.12
C ALA A 130 -7.78 5.54 -5.43
N ALA A 131 -7.04 4.72 -6.17
CA ALA A 131 -6.06 3.80 -5.61
C ALA A 131 -4.96 4.49 -4.77
N PRO A 132 -4.35 5.63 -5.20
CA PRO A 132 -3.39 6.38 -4.37
C PRO A 132 -3.99 6.85 -3.05
N LEU A 133 -5.18 7.45 -3.08
CA LEU A 133 -5.84 7.97 -1.88
C LEU A 133 -6.12 6.85 -0.88
N PHE A 134 -6.68 5.74 -1.36
CA PHE A 134 -6.96 4.57 -0.52
C PHE A 134 -5.68 4.01 0.11
N SER A 135 -4.61 3.89 -0.68
CA SER A 135 -3.31 3.44 -0.18
C SER A 135 -2.73 4.37 0.87
N PHE A 136 -2.71 5.68 0.63
CA PHE A 136 -2.12 6.64 1.56
C PHE A 136 -2.85 6.65 2.91
N VAL A 137 -4.17 6.50 2.91
CA VAL A 137 -4.96 6.37 4.14
C VAL A 137 -4.62 5.07 4.87
N LEU A 138 -4.52 3.95 4.16
CA LEU A 138 -4.12 2.67 4.75
C LEU A 138 -2.70 2.72 5.34
N VAL A 139 -1.75 3.30 4.61
CA VAL A 139 -0.37 3.44 5.07
C VAL A 139 -0.31 4.32 6.31
N ALA A 140 -0.96 5.48 6.31
CA ALA A 140 -1.01 6.37 7.47
C ALA A 140 -1.57 5.64 8.71
N PHE A 141 -2.65 4.87 8.52
CA PHE A 141 -3.23 4.04 9.59
C PHE A 141 -2.23 2.99 10.12
N ARG A 142 -1.50 2.30 9.23
CA ARG A 142 -0.50 1.30 9.61
C ARG A 142 0.71 1.93 10.34
N ILE A 143 1.17 3.08 9.90
CA ILE A 143 2.25 3.82 10.57
C ILE A 143 1.82 4.22 11.98
N ILE A 144 0.61 4.76 12.16
CA ILE A 144 0.08 5.14 13.47
C ILE A 144 0.01 3.92 14.40
N GLN A 145 -0.50 2.78 13.94
CA GLN A 145 -0.54 1.55 14.74
C GLN A 145 0.86 1.15 15.22
N ARG A 146 1.85 1.20 14.34
CA ARG A 146 3.23 0.86 14.68
C ARG A 146 3.89 1.86 15.59
N TRP A 147 3.70 3.15 15.32
CA TRP A 147 4.23 4.22 16.15
C TRP A 147 3.78 4.08 17.60
N ILE A 148 2.49 3.78 17.83
CA ILE A 148 1.94 3.55 19.18
C ILE A 148 2.61 2.34 19.84
N ILE A 149 2.84 1.25 19.12
CA ILE A 149 3.46 0.03 19.68
C ILE A 149 4.92 0.32 20.08
N GLU A 150 5.69 0.95 19.21
CA GLU A 150 7.10 1.24 19.50
C GLU A 150 7.26 2.28 20.60
N PHE A 151 6.40 3.29 20.65
CA PHE A 151 6.39 4.31 21.69
C PHE A 151 6.11 3.70 23.08
N LYS A 152 5.16 2.76 23.17
CA LYS A 152 4.91 2.01 24.43
C LYS A 152 6.11 1.17 24.87
N ILE A 153 6.85 0.59 23.93
CA ILE A 153 8.06 -0.18 24.25
C ILE A 153 9.17 0.72 24.79
N VAL A 154 9.30 1.93 24.26
CA VAL A 154 10.30 2.91 24.75
C VAL A 154 9.98 3.35 26.16
N ILE A 155 8.73 3.73 26.45
CA ILE A 155 8.30 4.19 27.79
C ILE A 155 8.44 3.08 28.83
N ARG A 156 7.93 1.88 28.54
CA ARG A 156 7.99 0.75 29.48
C ARG A 156 9.43 0.36 29.88
N LYS A 157 10.38 0.56 28.98
CA LYS A 157 11.81 0.33 29.26
C LYS A 157 12.47 1.46 30.07
N GLU A 158 11.90 2.63 30.11
CA GLU A 158 12.33 3.71 30.98
C GLU A 158 11.87 3.46 32.41
N GLU A 159 10.63 3.03 32.62
CA GLU A 159 10.10 2.67 33.94
C GLU A 159 10.88 1.52 34.61
N GLU A 160 11.25 0.46 33.89
CA GLU A 160 12.08 -0.64 34.41
C GLU A 160 13.52 -0.23 34.79
N LYS A 161 13.95 0.99 34.45
CA LYS A 161 15.28 1.51 34.80
C LYS A 161 15.26 2.48 35.97
N GLU A 162 14.15 3.12 36.23
CA GLU A 162 13.99 3.98 37.40
C GLU A 162 13.73 3.15 38.69
N GLU A 163 13.25 1.89 38.54
CA GLU A 163 13.06 0.95 39.62
C GLU A 163 14.33 0.14 40.02
N LYS A 164 15.47 0.31 39.32
CA LYS A 164 16.75 -0.36 39.64
C LYS A 164 17.82 0.63 40.08
#